data_f8ac5a416a7ba48980f5d2cee6f1da0b
#
_entry.id   f8ac5a416a7ba48980f5d2cee6f1da0b
#
_cell.length_a   1.000
_cell.length_b   1.000
_cell.length_c   1.000
_cell.angle_alpha   90.00
_cell.angle_beta   90.00
_cell.angle_gamma   90.00
#
_symmetry.space_group_name_H-M   'P 1'
#
loop_
_entity.id
_entity.type
_entity.pdbx_description
1 polymer ?
#
loop_
_entity_poly.entity_id
_entity_poly.type
_entity_poly.pdbx_seq_one_letter_code
_entity_poly.pdbx_strand_id
1 'polypeptide(L)'
;CGWINENFTLKRTGGATSEDVNTIIIDECSMIDLNLFATLMRSINWNSVQRLILIGDPNQLPPIGRGRVFADTIDWLKEEFPDNVGTLTDNIRQLVNTVEGNGHGILDLADIFIQEHHQMENGDEAAKLKAAREDLFEQIVENGNGDIDKDLGVYFWNEQEELETLLSNVMLRDMQLYTGMELDHKN
;
A
#
# COMPACT_ATOMS: atom_id res chain seq x y z
N CYS A 1 -11.61 5.26 -21.39
CA CYS A 1 -10.33 5.98 -21.46
C CYS A 1 -9.80 5.94 -22.88
N GLY A 2 -9.37 7.07 -23.42
CA GLY A 2 -8.93 7.17 -24.80
C GLY A 2 -7.55 6.55 -25.03
N TRP A 3 -7.25 6.30 -26.28
CA TRP A 3 -5.94 5.84 -26.72
C TRP A 3 -4.88 6.92 -26.47
N ILE A 4 -3.66 6.49 -26.12
CA ILE A 4 -2.51 7.38 -26.02
C ILE A 4 -2.16 7.84 -27.43
N ASN A 5 -2.08 9.16 -27.67
CA ASN A 5 -1.63 9.72 -28.95
C ASN A 5 -0.09 9.69 -29.05
N GLU A 6 0.44 10.08 -30.20
CA GLU A 6 1.89 10.13 -30.49
C GLU A 6 2.69 10.99 -29.49
N ASN A 7 2.02 11.88 -28.76
CA ASN A 7 2.63 12.75 -27.74
C ASN A 7 2.46 12.20 -26.32
N PHE A 8 2.11 10.93 -26.16
CA PHE A 8 1.86 10.27 -24.87
C PHE A 8 0.77 10.95 -24.00
N THR A 9 -0.12 11.73 -24.64
CA THR A 9 -1.27 12.32 -23.95
C THR A 9 -2.53 11.50 -24.21
N LEU A 10 -3.40 11.38 -23.20
CA LEU A 10 -4.66 10.68 -23.30
C LEU A 10 -5.61 11.46 -24.23
N LYS A 11 -6.01 10.84 -25.33
CA LYS A 11 -6.97 11.44 -26.27
C LYS A 11 -8.38 11.21 -25.77
N ARG A 12 -9.17 12.28 -25.66
CA ARG A 12 -10.60 12.18 -25.36
C ARG A 12 -11.32 11.54 -26.54
N THR A 13 -11.78 10.31 -26.36
CA THR A 13 -12.78 9.68 -27.23
C THR A 13 -14.13 9.87 -26.56
N GLY A 14 -14.95 10.73 -27.09
CA GLY A 14 -16.21 11.21 -26.51
C GLY A 14 -16.96 10.20 -25.67
N GLY A 15 -16.92 10.37 -24.37
CA GLY A 15 -17.62 9.67 -23.31
C GLY A 15 -17.86 8.17 -23.50
N ALA A 16 -17.01 7.35 -22.90
CA ALA A 16 -17.10 5.88 -23.04
C ALA A 16 -18.16 5.22 -22.13
N THR A 17 -18.92 6.00 -21.38
CA THR A 17 -19.98 5.45 -20.53
C THR A 17 -21.25 5.27 -21.36
N SER A 18 -21.78 4.05 -21.38
CA SER A 18 -23.12 3.79 -21.92
C SER A 18 -24.15 4.66 -21.19
N GLU A 19 -25.24 5.00 -21.87
CA GLU A 19 -26.30 5.86 -21.32
C GLU A 19 -26.93 5.28 -20.01
N ASP A 20 -26.68 4.00 -19.72
CA ASP A 20 -27.30 3.27 -18.60
C ASP A 20 -26.40 3.13 -17.37
N VAL A 21 -25.18 3.68 -17.36
CA VAL A 21 -24.27 3.60 -16.20
C VAL A 21 -24.67 4.61 -15.14
N ASN A 22 -25.12 4.11 -13.98
CA ASN A 22 -25.47 4.96 -12.84
C ASN A 22 -24.39 4.97 -11.72
N THR A 23 -23.50 4.00 -11.70
CA THR A 23 -22.45 3.86 -10.70
C THR A 23 -21.11 3.61 -11.39
N ILE A 24 -20.10 4.37 -11.00
CA ILE A 24 -18.71 4.19 -11.43
C ILE A 24 -17.89 3.84 -10.22
N ILE A 25 -17.07 2.79 -10.35
CA ILE A 25 -16.12 2.36 -9.32
C ILE A 25 -14.72 2.49 -9.92
N ILE A 26 -13.84 3.15 -9.20
CA ILE A 26 -12.43 3.29 -9.55
C ILE A 26 -11.62 2.68 -8.43
N ASP A 27 -10.86 1.65 -8.76
CA ASP A 27 -9.98 0.96 -7.82
C ASP A 27 -8.54 1.46 -7.96
N GLU A 28 -7.71 1.22 -6.93
CA GLU A 28 -6.30 1.65 -6.87
C GLU A 28 -6.11 3.17 -7.04
N CYS A 29 -7.01 3.95 -6.46
CA CYS A 29 -7.02 5.42 -6.62
C CYS A 29 -5.81 6.12 -6.00
N SER A 30 -5.10 5.48 -5.06
CA SER A 30 -3.88 6.02 -4.45
C SER A 30 -2.80 6.38 -5.45
N MET A 31 -2.73 5.68 -6.59
CA MET A 31 -1.73 5.86 -7.64
C MET A 31 -2.14 6.86 -8.73
N ILE A 32 -3.32 7.44 -8.66
CA ILE A 32 -3.86 8.34 -9.69
C ILE A 32 -3.41 9.77 -9.42
N ASP A 33 -2.65 10.35 -10.36
CA ASP A 33 -2.25 11.76 -10.31
C ASP A 33 -3.38 12.71 -10.77
N LEU A 34 -3.19 14.00 -10.54
CA LEU A 34 -4.17 15.03 -10.86
C LEU A 34 -4.52 15.08 -12.37
N ASN A 35 -3.57 14.85 -13.26
CA ASN A 35 -3.79 14.90 -14.70
C ASN A 35 -4.64 13.72 -15.16
N LEU A 36 -4.30 12.53 -14.68
CA LEU A 36 -5.05 11.31 -14.98
C LEU A 36 -6.46 11.40 -14.42
N PHE A 37 -6.60 11.86 -13.17
CA PHE A 37 -7.90 12.05 -12.53
C PHE A 37 -8.77 13.06 -13.30
N ALA A 38 -8.22 14.23 -13.65
CA ALA A 38 -8.93 15.23 -14.43
C ALA A 38 -9.35 14.70 -15.80
N THR A 39 -8.50 13.90 -16.45
CA THR A 39 -8.82 13.27 -17.74
C THR A 39 -9.95 12.25 -17.58
N LEU A 40 -9.90 11.44 -16.53
CA LEU A 40 -10.93 10.48 -16.21
C LEU A 40 -12.28 11.17 -15.95
N MET A 41 -12.30 12.20 -15.12
CA MET A 41 -13.51 12.96 -14.81
C MET A 41 -14.13 13.61 -16.08
N ARG A 42 -13.30 14.10 -17.00
CA ARG A 42 -13.76 14.66 -18.28
C ARG A 42 -14.27 13.60 -19.26
N SER A 43 -13.85 12.35 -19.12
CA SER A 43 -14.27 11.25 -20.02
C SER A 43 -15.61 10.63 -19.63
N ILE A 44 -16.08 10.89 -18.43
CA ILE A 44 -17.33 10.36 -17.89
C ILE A 44 -18.53 11.20 -18.41
N ASN A 45 -19.58 10.52 -18.84
CA ASN A 45 -20.87 11.16 -19.07
C ASN A 45 -21.67 11.22 -17.77
N TRP A 46 -21.63 12.36 -17.09
CA TRP A 46 -22.23 12.56 -15.78
C TRP A 46 -23.76 12.63 -15.78
N ASN A 47 -24.43 12.66 -16.95
CA ASN A 47 -25.89 12.79 -17.01
C ASN A 47 -26.62 11.61 -16.39
N SER A 48 -26.07 10.41 -16.49
CA SER A 48 -26.65 9.18 -15.94
C SER A 48 -25.99 8.72 -14.64
N VAL A 49 -24.79 9.22 -14.30
CA VAL A 49 -24.03 8.78 -13.13
C VAL A 49 -24.58 9.42 -11.87
N GLN A 50 -25.02 8.59 -10.94
CA GLN A 50 -25.54 9.00 -9.63
C GLN A 50 -24.53 8.74 -8.51
N ARG A 51 -23.56 7.83 -8.73
CA ARG A 51 -22.61 7.42 -7.71
C ARG A 51 -21.22 7.23 -8.30
N LEU A 52 -20.21 7.82 -7.64
CA LEU A 52 -18.81 7.58 -7.87
C LEU A 52 -18.21 6.97 -6.61
N ILE A 53 -17.59 5.82 -6.73
CA ILE A 53 -16.90 5.12 -5.64
C ILE A 53 -15.41 5.09 -5.96
N LEU A 54 -14.60 5.65 -5.07
CA LEU A 54 -13.14 5.62 -5.15
C LEU A 54 -12.65 4.62 -4.10
N ILE A 55 -11.85 3.66 -4.52
CA ILE A 55 -11.25 2.63 -3.66
C ILE A 55 -9.74 2.77 -3.75
N GLY A 56 -9.05 2.68 -2.62
CA GLY A 56 -7.59 2.77 -2.58
C GLY A 56 -7.10 2.81 -1.14
N ASP A 57 -5.80 2.81 -1.00
CA ASP A 57 -5.13 2.93 0.29
C ASP A 57 -4.23 4.18 0.27
N PRO A 58 -4.56 5.22 1.06
CA PRO A 58 -3.78 6.47 1.08
C PRO A 58 -2.36 6.30 1.62
N ASN A 59 -2.07 5.15 2.28
CA ASN A 59 -0.76 4.81 2.84
C ASN A 59 0.13 4.03 1.86
N GLN A 60 -0.43 3.57 0.72
CA GLN A 60 0.36 2.97 -0.35
C GLN A 60 1.14 4.02 -1.14
N LEU A 61 1.93 3.56 -2.13
CA LEU A 61 2.78 4.42 -2.93
C LEU A 61 1.97 5.58 -3.54
N PRO A 62 2.42 6.83 -3.34
CA PRO A 62 1.77 7.99 -3.93
C PRO A 62 1.96 8.02 -5.46
N PRO A 63 1.16 8.82 -6.19
CA PRO A 63 1.34 9.00 -7.61
C PRO A 63 2.74 9.52 -7.94
N ILE A 64 3.32 9.06 -9.06
CA ILE A 64 4.58 9.61 -9.58
C ILE A 64 4.38 11.04 -10.12
N GLY A 65 3.19 11.31 -10.68
CA GLY A 65 2.79 12.62 -11.16
C GLY A 65 2.38 13.58 -10.04
N ARG A 66 1.96 14.79 -10.42
CA ARG A 66 1.59 15.84 -9.46
C ARG A 66 0.21 15.59 -8.85
N GLY A 67 0.10 15.85 -7.54
CA GLY A 67 -1.15 15.83 -6.77
C GLY A 67 -1.47 14.47 -6.16
N ARG A 68 -2.03 14.51 -4.96
CA ARG A 68 -2.48 13.36 -4.17
C ARG A 68 -4.00 13.35 -4.11
N VAL A 69 -4.65 13.31 -5.27
CA VAL A 69 -6.11 13.54 -5.40
C VAL A 69 -6.93 12.64 -4.49
N PHE A 70 -6.57 11.37 -4.38
CA PHE A 70 -7.31 10.42 -3.54
C PHE A 70 -7.23 10.78 -2.06
N ALA A 71 -6.02 11.01 -1.53
CA ALA A 71 -5.82 11.40 -0.14
C ALA A 71 -6.49 12.75 0.17
N ASP A 72 -6.28 13.75 -0.68
CA ASP A 72 -6.89 15.08 -0.52
C ASP A 72 -8.43 15.02 -0.56
N THR A 73 -9.00 14.11 -1.36
CA THR A 73 -10.45 13.88 -1.42
C THR A 73 -10.96 13.23 -0.14
N ILE A 74 -10.22 12.26 0.41
CA ILE A 74 -10.58 11.63 1.69
C ILE A 74 -10.57 12.66 2.81
N ASP A 75 -9.52 13.47 2.90
CA ASP A 75 -9.37 14.48 3.94
C ASP A 75 -10.54 15.49 3.87
N TRP A 76 -10.84 15.99 2.69
CA TRP A 76 -11.98 16.86 2.47
C TRP A 76 -13.33 16.21 2.81
N LEU A 77 -13.55 14.95 2.41
CA LEU A 77 -14.78 14.23 2.71
C LEU A 77 -14.94 13.95 4.20
N LYS A 78 -13.86 13.66 4.92
CA LYS A 78 -13.90 13.46 6.38
C LYS A 78 -14.36 14.72 7.12
N GLU A 79 -13.98 15.90 6.62
CA GLU A 79 -14.39 17.19 7.19
C GLU A 79 -15.84 17.56 6.84
N GLU A 80 -16.22 17.45 5.57
CA GLU A 80 -17.48 17.98 5.07
C GLU A 80 -18.61 16.93 5.01
N PHE A 81 -18.25 15.66 4.74
CA PHE A 81 -19.21 14.57 4.50
C PHE A 81 -18.69 13.23 5.07
N PRO A 82 -18.50 13.12 6.39
CA PRO A 82 -17.86 11.93 7.01
C PRO A 82 -18.59 10.62 6.71
N ASP A 83 -19.91 10.65 6.55
CA ASP A 83 -20.73 9.46 6.20
C ASP A 83 -20.44 8.88 4.81
N ASN A 84 -19.71 9.63 3.97
CA ASN A 84 -19.30 9.18 2.64
C ASN A 84 -17.93 8.51 2.61
N VAL A 85 -17.25 8.40 3.76
CA VAL A 85 -15.94 7.74 3.88
C VAL A 85 -16.09 6.44 4.65
N GLY A 86 -15.79 5.32 4.01
CA GLY A 86 -15.70 4.02 4.66
C GLY A 86 -14.25 3.58 4.77
N THR A 87 -13.85 3.09 5.93
CA THR A 87 -12.51 2.54 6.16
C THR A 87 -12.63 1.04 6.44
N LEU A 88 -11.84 0.23 5.72
CA LEU A 88 -11.68 -1.19 6.00
C LEU A 88 -10.55 -1.36 7.01
N THR A 89 -10.84 -2.00 8.14
CA THR A 89 -9.89 -2.17 9.25
C THR A 89 -9.34 -3.59 9.35
N ASP A 90 -10.07 -4.58 8.81
CA ASP A 90 -9.69 -5.98 8.96
C ASP A 90 -8.79 -6.45 7.80
N ASN A 91 -7.56 -6.84 8.12
CA ASN A 91 -6.64 -7.40 7.16
C ASN A 91 -6.84 -8.92 7.01
N ILE A 92 -7.79 -9.31 6.14
CA ILE A 92 -8.15 -10.71 5.94
C ILE A 92 -6.98 -11.54 5.36
N ARG A 93 -6.09 -10.94 4.57
CA ARG A 93 -4.93 -11.65 4.00
C ARG A 93 -3.97 -12.16 5.07
N GLN A 94 -3.92 -11.48 6.21
CA GLN A 94 -3.06 -11.81 7.34
C GLN A 94 -3.77 -12.64 8.41
N LEU A 95 -5.12 -12.62 8.45
CA LEU A 95 -5.90 -13.41 9.42
C LEU A 95 -5.65 -14.93 9.28
N VAL A 96 -5.35 -15.41 8.10
CA VAL A 96 -5.01 -16.83 7.86
C VAL A 96 -3.71 -17.21 8.58
N ASN A 97 -2.74 -16.30 8.62
CA ASN A 97 -1.45 -16.52 9.26
C ASN A 97 -1.55 -16.44 10.80
N THR A 98 -2.45 -15.61 11.33
CA THR A 98 -2.66 -15.47 12.78
C THR A 98 -3.34 -16.67 13.44
N VAL A 99 -4.20 -17.37 12.72
CA VAL A 99 -4.85 -18.60 13.21
C VAL A 99 -3.82 -19.72 13.48
N GLU A 100 -2.68 -19.71 12.81
CA GLU A 100 -1.57 -20.65 12.99
C GLU A 100 -0.52 -20.18 14.01
N GLY A 101 -0.73 -19.03 14.69
CA GLY A 101 0.22 -18.46 15.66
C GLY A 101 1.44 -17.85 14.99
N ASN A 102 1.32 -17.41 13.76
CA ASN A 102 2.34 -16.67 13.05
C ASN A 102 2.34 -15.21 13.52
N GLY A 103 3.52 -14.62 13.70
CA GLY A 103 3.67 -13.26 14.18
C GLY A 103 3.17 -12.20 13.17
N HIS A 104 3.05 -10.97 13.65
CA HIS A 104 2.65 -9.81 12.85
C HIS A 104 3.85 -8.94 12.43
N GLY A 105 5.08 -9.44 12.54
CA GLY A 105 6.31 -8.66 12.52
C GLY A 105 6.43 -7.65 11.37
N ILE A 106 6.08 -8.01 10.13
CA ILE A 106 6.10 -7.07 8.99
C ILE A 106 5.00 -6.01 9.13
N LEU A 107 3.82 -6.36 9.64
CA LEU A 107 2.74 -5.41 9.86
C LEU A 107 3.05 -4.48 11.01
N ASP A 108 3.56 -5.00 12.11
CA ASP A 108 3.97 -4.22 13.27
C ASP A 108 5.05 -3.21 12.88
N LEU A 109 6.02 -3.64 12.05
CA LEU A 109 7.00 -2.74 11.48
C LEU A 109 6.37 -1.67 10.56
N ALA A 110 5.45 -2.06 9.69
CA ALA A 110 4.76 -1.13 8.79
C ALA A 110 3.90 -0.12 9.57
N ASP A 111 3.17 -0.56 10.59
CA ASP A 111 2.31 0.29 11.41
C ASP A 111 3.11 1.38 12.14
N ILE A 112 4.31 1.09 12.59
CA ILE A 112 5.22 2.05 13.20
C ILE A 112 5.49 3.24 12.26
N PHE A 113 5.66 2.97 10.95
CA PHE A 113 5.92 4.02 9.96
C PHE A 113 4.65 4.73 9.47
N ILE A 114 3.53 4.03 9.37
CA ILE A 114 2.25 4.60 8.90
C ILE A 114 1.72 5.63 9.90
N GLN A 115 1.77 5.34 11.17
CA GLN A 115 1.24 6.21 12.24
C GLN A 115 1.99 7.55 12.37
N GLU A 116 3.23 7.66 11.89
CA GLU A 116 3.95 8.93 11.85
C GLU A 116 3.30 9.98 10.91
N HIS A 117 2.61 9.52 9.87
CA HIS A 117 1.95 10.40 8.91
C HIS A 117 0.57 10.88 9.36
N HIS A 118 -0.04 10.21 10.32
CA HIS A 118 -1.27 10.66 10.96
C HIS A 118 -0.89 11.55 12.16
N GLN A 119 -1.20 12.83 12.10
CA GLN A 119 -1.04 13.75 13.24
C GLN A 119 -1.78 13.14 14.44
N MET A 120 -1.02 12.58 15.37
CA MET A 120 -1.58 12.06 16.61
C MET A 120 -1.99 13.23 17.48
N GLU A 121 -3.29 13.42 17.66
CA GLU A 121 -3.85 14.44 18.55
C GLU A 121 -3.55 14.17 20.03
N ASN A 122 -3.17 12.93 20.39
CA ASN A 122 -2.91 12.52 21.76
C ASN A 122 -1.41 12.29 22.01
N GLY A 123 -0.80 13.13 22.84
CA GLY A 123 0.63 13.05 23.19
C GLY A 123 1.07 11.71 23.82
N ASP A 124 0.17 11.00 24.52
CA ASP A 124 0.46 9.70 25.13
C ASP A 124 0.60 8.56 24.10
N GLU A 125 -0.17 8.59 23.02
CA GLU A 125 -0.08 7.61 21.94
C GLU A 125 1.19 7.81 21.11
N ALA A 126 1.54 9.07 20.83
CA ALA A 126 2.78 9.39 20.14
C ALA A 126 4.02 8.96 20.97
N ALA A 127 3.99 9.08 22.28
CA ALA A 127 5.07 8.64 23.15
C ALA A 127 5.20 7.10 23.17
N LYS A 128 4.09 6.36 23.23
CA LYS A 128 4.10 4.90 23.16
C LYS A 128 4.63 4.38 21.83
N LEU A 129 4.22 5.00 20.74
CA LEU A 129 4.69 4.64 19.40
C LEU A 129 6.19 4.89 19.24
N LYS A 130 6.67 6.04 19.73
CA LYS A 130 8.09 6.36 19.72
C LYS A 130 8.88 5.31 20.51
N ALA A 131 8.41 4.91 21.70
CA ALA A 131 9.04 3.88 22.51
C ALA A 131 9.06 2.51 21.82
N ALA A 132 7.94 2.09 21.20
CA ALA A 132 7.87 0.83 20.45
C ALA A 132 8.83 0.82 19.24
N ARG A 133 8.98 1.95 18.57
CA ARG A 133 9.92 2.12 17.46
C ARG A 133 11.37 2.07 17.91
N GLU A 134 11.71 2.74 19.01
CA GLU A 134 13.04 2.69 19.59
C GLU A 134 13.40 1.26 19.99
N ASP A 135 12.50 0.54 20.67
CA ASP A 135 12.67 -0.87 21.06
C ASP A 135 12.89 -1.79 19.85
N LEU A 136 12.09 -1.63 18.79
CA LEU A 136 12.26 -2.41 17.56
C LEU A 136 13.60 -2.12 16.88
N PHE A 137 14.03 -0.86 16.82
CA PHE A 137 15.33 -0.51 16.25
C PHE A 137 16.49 -1.05 17.09
N GLU A 138 16.38 -1.03 18.42
CA GLU A 138 17.38 -1.66 19.30
C GLU A 138 17.46 -3.17 19.03
N GLN A 139 16.34 -3.87 18.91
CA GLN A 139 16.31 -5.30 18.56
C GLN A 139 16.95 -5.56 17.18
N ILE A 140 16.67 -4.73 16.17
CA ILE A 140 17.28 -4.84 14.84
C ILE A 140 18.81 -4.69 14.93
N VAL A 141 19.29 -3.73 15.70
CA VAL A 141 20.74 -3.47 15.85
C VAL A 141 21.44 -4.58 16.64
N GLU A 142 20.81 -5.05 17.72
CA GLU A 142 21.36 -6.09 18.58
C GLU A 142 21.45 -7.45 17.90
N ASN A 143 20.39 -7.83 17.15
CA ASN A 143 20.36 -9.10 16.43
C ASN A 143 21.23 -9.15 15.18
N GLY A 144 21.56 -7.97 14.62
CA GLY A 144 22.30 -7.90 13.36
C GLY A 144 21.49 -8.49 12.20
N ASN A 145 22.15 -9.31 11.36
CA ASN A 145 21.48 -10.00 10.26
C ASN A 145 20.77 -11.25 10.76
N GLY A 146 19.46 -11.33 10.58
CA GLY A 146 18.70 -12.51 10.93
C GLY A 146 17.20 -12.28 11.14
N ASP A 147 16.56 -13.32 11.62
CA ASP A 147 15.14 -13.27 11.96
C ASP A 147 14.98 -12.63 13.34
N ILE A 148 14.20 -11.57 13.42
CA ILE A 148 13.86 -10.86 14.66
C ILE A 148 12.64 -11.51 15.29
N ASP A 149 11.64 -11.83 14.46
CA ASP A 149 10.45 -12.55 14.81
C ASP A 149 10.16 -13.59 13.72
N LYS A 150 9.19 -14.44 13.94
CA LYS A 150 8.81 -15.52 13.03
C LYS A 150 8.52 -15.03 11.60
N ASP A 151 7.94 -13.83 11.46
CA ASP A 151 7.54 -13.22 10.20
C ASP A 151 8.30 -11.92 9.88
N LEU A 152 9.41 -11.66 10.59
CA LEU A 152 10.24 -10.49 10.36
C LEU A 152 11.72 -10.86 10.39
N GLY A 153 12.35 -10.84 9.23
CA GLY A 153 13.80 -10.90 9.09
C GLY A 153 14.37 -9.56 8.59
N VAL A 154 15.44 -9.12 9.21
CA VAL A 154 16.17 -7.91 8.79
C VAL A 154 17.61 -8.28 8.43
N TYR A 155 18.05 -7.85 7.26
CA TYR A 155 19.35 -8.19 6.73
C TYR A 155 20.03 -6.95 6.17
N PHE A 156 21.27 -6.73 6.53
CA PHE A 156 22.11 -5.65 6.07
C PHE A 156 23.14 -6.17 5.07
N TRP A 157 23.47 -5.38 4.06
CA TRP A 157 24.51 -5.68 3.08
C TRP A 157 25.31 -4.42 2.77
N ASN A 158 26.59 -4.59 2.40
CA ASN A 158 27.45 -3.49 1.99
C ASN A 158 27.76 -3.53 0.48
N GLU A 159 27.92 -4.72 -0.08
CA GLU A 159 28.27 -4.92 -1.47
C GLU A 159 27.16 -5.68 -2.21
N GLN A 160 27.06 -5.45 -3.53
CA GLN A 160 26.02 -6.06 -4.35
C GLN A 160 26.11 -7.60 -4.38
N GLU A 161 27.31 -8.16 -4.39
CA GLU A 161 27.53 -9.62 -4.37
C GLU A 161 27.02 -10.25 -3.07
N GLU A 162 27.17 -9.53 -1.96
CA GLU A 162 26.65 -9.93 -0.66
C GLU A 162 25.12 -9.95 -0.68
N LEU A 163 24.49 -8.90 -1.25
CA LEU A 163 23.03 -8.84 -1.43
C LEU A 163 22.50 -10.01 -2.27
N GLU A 164 23.15 -10.33 -3.40
CA GLU A 164 22.74 -11.44 -4.28
C GLU A 164 22.81 -12.79 -3.56
N THR A 165 23.88 -13.01 -2.79
CA THR A 165 24.06 -14.21 -1.99
C THR A 165 22.99 -14.32 -0.89
N LEU A 166 22.73 -13.22 -0.21
CA LEU A 166 21.76 -13.12 0.88
C LEU A 166 20.34 -13.37 0.38
N LEU A 167 19.96 -12.71 -0.71
CA LEU A 167 18.64 -12.91 -1.35
C LEU A 167 18.46 -14.37 -1.78
N SER A 168 19.46 -14.97 -2.39
CA SER A 168 19.40 -16.37 -2.82
C SER A 168 19.18 -17.31 -1.62
N ASN A 169 19.90 -17.08 -0.53
CA ASN A 169 19.80 -17.93 0.67
C ASN A 169 18.44 -17.76 1.36
N VAL A 170 17.96 -16.53 1.52
CA VAL A 170 16.66 -16.26 2.16
C VAL A 170 15.52 -16.82 1.30
N MET A 171 15.54 -16.56 -0.01
CA MET A 171 14.51 -17.08 -0.91
C MET A 171 14.48 -18.61 -0.94
N LEU A 172 15.65 -19.28 -0.99
CA LEU A 172 15.70 -20.75 -0.95
C LEU A 172 15.15 -21.29 0.36
N ARG A 173 15.55 -20.70 1.49
CA ARG A 173 15.05 -21.08 2.81
C ARG A 173 13.52 -20.97 2.86
N ASP A 174 12.98 -19.83 2.46
CA ASP A 174 11.53 -19.57 2.56
C ASP A 174 10.75 -20.44 1.58
N MET A 175 11.26 -20.69 0.38
CA MET A 175 10.66 -21.62 -0.57
C MET A 175 10.70 -23.06 -0.06
N GLN A 176 11.78 -23.50 0.58
CA GLN A 176 11.87 -24.82 1.20
C GLN A 176 10.87 -24.99 2.33
N LEU A 177 10.74 -23.96 3.20
CA LEU A 177 9.77 -23.94 4.29
C LEU A 177 8.32 -24.02 3.77
N TYR A 178 8.03 -23.29 2.68
CA TYR A 178 6.69 -23.25 2.10
C TYR A 178 6.32 -24.50 1.34
N THR A 179 7.24 -25.05 0.54
CA THR A 179 6.98 -26.21 -0.33
C THR A 179 7.28 -27.54 0.32
N GLY A 180 8.06 -27.57 1.40
CA GLY A 180 8.59 -28.79 2.01
C GLY A 180 9.56 -29.56 1.10
N MET A 181 10.05 -28.95 0.02
CA MET A 181 11.00 -29.54 -0.92
C MET A 181 12.41 -29.03 -0.64
N GLU A 182 13.39 -29.92 -0.67
CA GLU A 182 14.78 -29.50 -0.74
C GLU A 182 15.06 -28.88 -2.11
N LEU A 183 15.36 -27.59 -2.12
CA LEU A 183 15.76 -26.84 -3.31
C LEU A 183 17.27 -26.67 -3.31
N ASP A 184 17.90 -26.92 -4.46
CA ASP A 184 19.34 -26.73 -4.70
C ASP A 184 19.53 -25.45 -5.53
N HIS A 185 20.64 -24.74 -5.33
CA HIS A 185 21.03 -23.55 -6.12
C HIS A 185 21.13 -23.80 -7.64
N LYS A 186 20.92 -25.03 -8.10
CA LYS A 186 21.02 -25.44 -9.51
C LYS A 186 19.70 -25.68 -10.23
N ASN A 187 18.58 -25.51 -9.56
CA ASN A 187 17.24 -25.72 -10.14
C ASN A 187 16.50 -24.41 -10.38
#